data_cde4fd4933f48bd9767b2420d5df108b
#
_entry.id   cde4fd4933f48bd9767b2420d5df108b
#
_cell.length_a   1.000
_cell.length_b   1.000
_cell.length_c   1.000
_cell.angle_alpha   90.00
_cell.angle_beta   90.00
_cell.angle_gamma   90.00
#
_symmetry.space_group_name_H-M   'P 1'
#
loop_
_entity.id
_entity.type
_entity.pdbx_description
1 polymer ?
#
loop_
_entity_poly.entity_id
_entity_poly.type
_entity_poly.pdbx_seq_one_letter_code
_entity_poly.pdbx_strand_id
1 'polypeptide(L)'
;QVLYYGAGQHDAGRIVMKSNQTLYLDEGAFVYGYVVGKGIENVRIAGRGILCGAKETHCDERRTQLINFEYCRNVEISGVTLIDSPAWTIRLKNSQDLLVDNVKQISWILNSDGLDVCNSREVRVRNCFFRNYDDCITIKNQELAKMGCEDVLVENCVGWTDCANVFLVGPECGTSREPRTNYIRNVTFRNCIVLETPALYDSKEGDDGWRGGCAAINARVGIYEGLGGGGRMSDILFENIQIENLYGGRPIAVEIVSDGTDTGSLSGVVFRNITFTGDKYLPAQVRGVSREFPLQNVTFDNVVFNGRQIKKADCRKYLFVNPYIELSLIHISEPT
;
A
#
# COMPACT_ATOMS: atom_id res chain seq x y z
N GLN A 1 28.53 8.81 10.06
CA GLN A 1 29.36 7.78 9.40
C GLN A 1 28.73 7.36 8.08
N VAL A 2 29.54 7.19 7.03
CA VAL A 2 29.08 6.72 5.72
C VAL A 2 29.59 5.30 5.47
N LEU A 3 28.66 4.40 5.13
CA LEU A 3 28.94 3.10 4.53
C LEU A 3 28.84 3.30 3.01
N TYR A 4 29.96 3.25 2.32
CA TYR A 4 30.04 3.61 0.90
C TYR A 4 30.32 2.38 0.03
N TYR A 5 29.51 2.22 -1.01
CA TYR A 5 29.72 1.25 -2.08
C TYR A 5 29.89 2.01 -3.40
N GLY A 6 31.10 1.99 -3.95
CA GLY A 6 31.42 2.60 -5.25
C GLY A 6 30.95 1.74 -6.42
N ALA A 7 31.20 2.23 -7.65
CA ALA A 7 30.87 1.50 -8.86
C ALA A 7 31.47 0.08 -8.88
N GLY A 8 30.71 -0.89 -9.37
CA GLY A 8 31.08 -2.30 -9.42
C GLY A 8 30.15 -3.19 -8.62
N GLN A 9 30.44 -4.50 -8.63
CA GLN A 9 29.62 -5.51 -7.94
C GLN A 9 30.18 -5.74 -6.54
N HIS A 10 29.27 -5.76 -5.56
CA HIS A 10 29.57 -5.99 -4.14
C HIS A 10 28.68 -7.09 -3.58
N ASP A 11 29.25 -7.97 -2.78
CA ASP A 11 28.54 -9.01 -2.05
C ASP A 11 28.54 -8.64 -0.55
N ALA A 12 27.54 -7.86 -0.16
CA ALA A 12 27.46 -7.27 1.18
C ALA A 12 26.71 -8.14 2.19
N GLY A 13 25.81 -9.02 1.69
CA GLY A 13 24.94 -9.80 2.55
C GLY A 13 24.10 -8.91 3.46
N ARG A 14 24.08 -9.20 4.75
CA ARG A 14 23.30 -8.45 5.74
C ARG A 14 24.00 -7.16 6.17
N ILE A 15 23.47 -6.02 5.77
CA ILE A 15 23.93 -4.68 6.16
C ILE A 15 23.13 -4.22 7.40
N VAL A 16 23.80 -4.08 8.55
CA VAL A 16 23.17 -3.62 9.79
C VAL A 16 23.48 -2.15 9.99
N MET A 17 22.44 -1.31 9.90
CA MET A 17 22.55 0.13 10.10
C MET A 17 22.59 0.50 11.58
N LYS A 18 23.27 1.59 11.90
CA LYS A 18 23.32 2.21 13.23
C LYS A 18 22.83 3.65 13.14
N SER A 19 22.48 4.23 14.29
CA SER A 19 22.09 5.66 14.34
C SER A 19 23.17 6.57 13.77
N ASN A 20 22.74 7.63 13.10
CA ASN A 20 23.59 8.64 12.47
C ASN A 20 24.49 8.06 11.34
N GLN A 21 24.01 7.03 10.64
CA GLN A 21 24.70 6.45 9.49
C GLN A 21 23.99 6.73 8.17
N THR A 22 24.78 6.89 7.14
CA THR A 22 24.35 6.90 5.75
C THR A 22 24.92 5.68 5.04
N LEU A 23 24.07 4.87 4.42
CA LEU A 23 24.46 3.91 3.39
C LEU A 23 24.36 4.62 2.05
N TYR A 24 25.50 4.76 1.37
CA TYR A 24 25.56 5.42 0.06
C TYR A 24 25.95 4.42 -1.02
N LEU A 25 25.02 4.21 -1.95
CA LEU A 25 25.22 3.37 -3.13
C LEU A 25 25.52 4.30 -4.33
N ASP A 26 26.75 4.35 -4.75
CA ASP A 26 27.16 5.26 -5.81
C ASP A 26 26.60 4.84 -7.18
N GLU A 27 26.67 5.72 -8.14
CA GLU A 27 26.32 5.41 -9.52
C GLU A 27 27.19 4.25 -10.04
N GLY A 28 26.52 3.22 -10.60
CA GLY A 28 27.19 1.98 -11.03
C GLY A 28 27.51 0.98 -9.92
N ALA A 29 27.18 1.26 -8.66
CA ALA A 29 27.23 0.25 -7.59
C ALA A 29 26.09 -0.77 -7.77
N PHE A 30 26.44 -2.06 -7.71
CA PHE A 30 25.49 -3.17 -7.71
C PHE A 30 25.76 -4.02 -6.47
N VAL A 31 24.91 -3.88 -5.45
CA VAL A 31 25.13 -4.44 -4.12
C VAL A 31 24.16 -5.59 -3.86
N TYR A 32 24.65 -6.81 -3.76
CA TYR A 32 23.89 -7.96 -3.31
C TYR A 32 23.81 -7.97 -1.78
N GLY A 33 22.60 -8.07 -1.26
CA GLY A 33 22.34 -8.13 0.17
C GLY A 33 21.03 -7.44 0.58
N TYR A 34 20.88 -7.21 1.87
CA TYR A 34 19.70 -6.57 2.45
C TYR A 34 20.07 -5.70 3.65
N VAL A 35 19.23 -4.71 3.94
CA VAL A 35 19.49 -3.68 4.97
C VAL A 35 18.53 -3.84 6.13
N VAL A 36 19.06 -3.81 7.35
CA VAL A 36 18.26 -3.85 8.57
C VAL A 36 18.66 -2.77 9.56
N GLY A 37 17.66 -2.21 10.25
CA GLY A 37 17.85 -1.29 11.36
C GLY A 37 16.75 -1.44 12.40
N LYS A 38 17.11 -1.41 13.67
CA LYS A 38 16.14 -1.51 14.77
C LYS A 38 16.49 -0.58 15.92
N GLY A 39 15.51 0.25 16.32
CA GLY A 39 15.70 1.18 17.44
C GLY A 39 16.76 2.24 17.16
N ILE A 40 16.89 2.69 15.91
CA ILE A 40 17.92 3.63 15.46
C ILE A 40 17.29 4.92 14.92
N GLU A 41 18.08 5.98 14.88
CA GLU A 41 17.64 7.28 14.40
C GLU A 41 18.66 7.96 13.49
N ASN A 42 18.17 8.94 12.70
CA ASN A 42 18.99 9.73 11.77
C ASN A 42 19.72 8.84 10.76
N VAL A 43 18.96 8.01 10.03
CA VAL A 43 19.51 7.01 9.11
C VAL A 43 19.15 7.37 7.69
N ARG A 44 20.10 7.22 6.79
CA ARG A 44 19.87 7.49 5.38
C ARG A 44 20.40 6.35 4.51
N ILE A 45 19.59 5.93 3.53
CA ILE A 45 20.02 5.15 2.38
C ILE A 45 19.91 6.06 1.17
N ALA A 46 20.99 6.29 0.46
CA ALA A 46 21.01 7.25 -0.64
C ALA A 46 21.95 6.83 -1.78
N GLY A 47 21.82 7.52 -2.90
CA GLY A 47 22.66 7.31 -4.07
C GLY A 47 21.86 6.94 -5.32
N ARG A 48 22.55 6.43 -6.34
CA ARG A 48 21.94 5.98 -7.61
C ARG A 48 22.23 4.51 -7.92
N GLY A 49 22.88 3.80 -6.99
CA GLY A 49 23.21 2.39 -7.14
C GLY A 49 22.00 1.48 -6.95
N ILE A 50 22.25 0.20 -7.12
CA ILE A 50 21.28 -0.88 -7.05
C ILE A 50 21.54 -1.70 -5.78
N LEU A 51 20.48 -1.95 -4.99
CA LEU A 51 20.46 -2.98 -3.96
C LEU A 51 19.63 -4.15 -4.48
N CYS A 52 20.23 -5.34 -4.46
CA CYS A 52 19.67 -6.55 -5.06
C CYS A 52 19.56 -7.69 -4.03
N GLY A 53 18.35 -8.22 -3.86
CA GLY A 53 18.09 -9.35 -2.96
C GLY A 53 18.23 -10.74 -3.59
N ALA A 54 18.62 -10.84 -4.85
CA ALA A 54 18.61 -12.11 -5.61
C ALA A 54 19.45 -13.25 -5.02
N LYS A 55 20.38 -12.95 -4.12
CA LYS A 55 21.18 -13.97 -3.42
C LYS A 55 20.55 -14.48 -2.12
N GLU A 56 19.49 -13.83 -1.67
CA GLU A 56 18.76 -14.25 -0.48
C GLU A 56 17.69 -15.29 -0.83
N THR A 57 17.36 -16.17 0.11
CA THR A 57 16.33 -17.17 -0.09
C THR A 57 14.95 -16.51 -0.11
N HIS A 58 14.20 -16.75 -1.16
CA HIS A 58 12.86 -16.20 -1.36
C HIS A 58 11.86 -16.83 -0.39
N CYS A 59 11.07 -15.98 0.28
CA CYS A 59 10.00 -16.38 1.19
C CYS A 59 10.43 -17.44 2.22
N ASP A 60 11.68 -17.36 2.71
CA ASP A 60 12.17 -18.24 3.77
C ASP A 60 11.34 -18.03 5.07
N GLU A 61 11.54 -18.90 6.06
CA GLU A 61 10.84 -18.81 7.35
C GLU A 61 11.04 -17.46 8.05
N ARG A 62 12.14 -16.78 7.79
CA ARG A 62 12.45 -15.45 8.35
C ARG A 62 11.75 -14.32 7.61
N ARG A 63 11.23 -14.58 6.40
CA ARG A 63 10.67 -13.57 5.50
C ARG A 63 11.55 -12.32 5.42
N THR A 64 12.79 -12.52 4.99
CA THR A 64 13.79 -11.44 4.88
C THR A 64 13.27 -10.36 3.92
N GLN A 65 13.13 -9.12 4.41
CA GLN A 65 12.83 -7.96 3.59
C GLN A 65 14.13 -7.36 3.03
N LEU A 66 14.06 -6.73 1.85
CA LEU A 66 15.25 -6.11 1.26
C LEU A 66 15.72 -4.90 2.09
N ILE A 67 14.79 -4.10 2.62
CA ILE A 67 15.05 -3.04 3.61
C ILE A 67 14.03 -3.18 4.74
N ASN A 68 14.51 -3.32 5.97
CA ASN A 68 13.65 -3.43 7.14
C ASN A 68 14.10 -2.49 8.26
N PHE A 69 13.26 -1.51 8.57
CA PHE A 69 13.44 -0.59 9.70
C PHE A 69 12.32 -0.74 10.72
N GLU A 70 12.68 -1.07 11.96
CA GLU A 70 11.74 -1.23 13.07
C GLU A 70 12.10 -0.30 14.23
N TYR A 71 11.11 0.39 14.79
CA TYR A 71 11.28 1.32 15.93
C TYR A 71 12.30 2.42 15.62
N CYS A 72 12.30 2.93 14.40
CA CYS A 72 13.26 3.91 13.92
C CYS A 72 12.63 5.31 13.87
N ARG A 73 13.49 6.33 13.88
CA ARG A 73 13.08 7.72 13.74
C ARG A 73 14.00 8.45 12.78
N ASN A 74 13.42 9.40 12.02
CA ASN A 74 14.14 10.19 11.02
C ASN A 74 14.94 9.28 10.06
N VAL A 75 14.19 8.58 9.19
CA VAL A 75 14.73 7.66 8.20
C VAL A 75 14.47 8.20 6.80
N GLU A 76 15.50 8.29 5.99
CA GLU A 76 15.41 8.65 4.58
C GLU A 76 15.90 7.50 3.69
N ILE A 77 15.12 7.15 2.66
CA ILE A 77 15.53 6.23 1.59
C ILE A 77 15.34 6.99 0.28
N SER A 78 16.44 7.32 -0.42
CA SER A 78 16.35 8.20 -1.58
C SER A 78 17.25 7.82 -2.76
N GLY A 79 16.69 7.89 -3.97
CA GLY A 79 17.42 7.80 -5.24
C GLY A 79 17.78 6.40 -5.72
N VAL A 80 17.83 5.42 -4.83
CA VAL A 80 18.31 4.05 -5.11
C VAL A 80 17.32 3.24 -5.93
N THR A 81 17.84 2.21 -6.60
CA THR A 81 17.05 1.19 -7.28
C THR A 81 17.10 -0.11 -6.47
N LEU A 82 15.94 -0.71 -6.23
CA LEU A 82 15.76 -1.93 -5.46
C LEU A 82 15.23 -3.03 -6.36
N ILE A 83 15.91 -4.17 -6.42
CA ILE A 83 15.51 -5.25 -7.31
C ILE A 83 15.54 -6.61 -6.60
N ASP A 84 14.70 -7.53 -7.08
CA ASP A 84 14.66 -8.93 -6.67
C ASP A 84 14.59 -9.09 -5.15
N SER A 85 13.63 -8.45 -4.52
CA SER A 85 13.41 -8.57 -3.08
C SER A 85 13.08 -10.02 -2.71
N PRO A 86 13.66 -10.58 -1.65
CA PRO A 86 13.37 -11.96 -1.23
C PRO A 86 11.98 -12.15 -0.60
N ALA A 87 11.36 -11.08 -0.12
CA ALA A 87 9.98 -10.96 0.34
C ALA A 87 9.57 -9.49 0.17
N TRP A 88 8.90 -8.85 1.13
CA TRP A 88 8.59 -7.42 1.08
C TRP A 88 9.85 -6.58 0.82
N THR A 89 9.72 -5.59 -0.05
CA THR A 89 10.89 -4.81 -0.47
C THR A 89 11.31 -3.80 0.59
N ILE A 90 10.42 -2.90 1.00
CA ILE A 90 10.68 -1.95 2.09
C ILE A 90 9.62 -2.16 3.18
N ARG A 91 10.05 -2.43 4.39
CA ARG A 91 9.18 -2.46 5.55
C ARG A 91 9.59 -1.40 6.57
N LEU A 92 8.67 -0.51 6.90
CA LEU A 92 8.83 0.52 7.92
C LEU A 92 7.83 0.23 9.05
N LYS A 93 8.31 -0.25 10.21
CA LYS A 93 7.43 -0.71 11.29
C LYS A 93 7.66 0.02 12.60
N ASN A 94 6.57 0.44 13.25
CA ASN A 94 6.60 1.17 14.54
C ASN A 94 7.58 2.36 14.52
N SER A 95 7.64 3.08 13.42
CA SER A 95 8.65 4.10 13.13
C SER A 95 7.98 5.44 12.81
N GLN A 96 8.72 6.54 12.90
CA GLN A 96 8.18 7.86 12.61
C GLN A 96 9.19 8.76 11.91
N ASP A 97 8.69 9.82 11.25
CA ASP A 97 9.50 10.79 10.52
C ASP A 97 10.28 10.09 9.39
N LEU A 98 9.53 9.61 8.40
CA LEU A 98 10.01 8.71 7.36
C LEU A 98 9.85 9.34 5.98
N LEU A 99 10.91 9.30 5.19
CA LEU A 99 10.92 9.75 3.79
C LEU A 99 11.38 8.64 2.85
N VAL A 100 10.56 8.36 1.83
CA VAL A 100 10.95 7.52 0.68
C VAL A 100 10.81 8.39 -0.57
N ASP A 101 11.91 8.74 -1.21
CA ASP A 101 11.91 9.70 -2.32
C ASP A 101 12.70 9.18 -3.52
N ASN A 102 12.09 9.24 -4.70
CA ASN A 102 12.75 8.90 -5.95
C ASN A 102 13.35 7.47 -5.98
N VAL A 103 12.69 6.52 -5.32
CA VAL A 103 13.08 5.10 -5.31
C VAL A 103 12.42 4.39 -6.49
N LYS A 104 13.14 3.47 -7.12
CA LYS A 104 12.62 2.57 -8.16
C LYS A 104 12.68 1.14 -7.65
N GLN A 105 11.58 0.41 -7.80
CA GLN A 105 11.51 -0.99 -7.38
C GLN A 105 11.08 -1.87 -8.53
N ILE A 106 11.76 -3.02 -8.67
CA ILE A 106 11.39 -4.07 -9.61
C ILE A 106 11.58 -5.41 -8.91
N SER A 107 10.48 -6.04 -8.52
CA SER A 107 10.46 -7.36 -7.88
C SER A 107 9.23 -8.13 -8.34
N TRP A 108 9.37 -9.43 -8.55
CA TRP A 108 8.30 -10.17 -9.19
C TRP A 108 8.05 -11.57 -8.61
N ILE A 109 8.42 -11.80 -7.38
CA ILE A 109 8.13 -13.05 -6.68
C ILE A 109 6.97 -12.88 -5.71
N LEU A 110 6.36 -13.98 -5.32
CA LEU A 110 5.28 -14.01 -4.33
C LEU A 110 5.70 -13.26 -3.04
N ASN A 111 4.80 -12.45 -2.49
CA ASN A 111 5.05 -11.56 -1.35
C ASN A 111 6.17 -10.51 -1.56
N SER A 112 6.46 -10.12 -2.78
CA SER A 112 7.36 -8.98 -3.01
C SER A 112 6.57 -7.67 -3.04
N ASP A 113 5.90 -7.35 -1.93
CA ASP A 113 5.28 -6.05 -1.73
C ASP A 113 6.34 -4.94 -1.88
N GLY A 114 5.93 -3.78 -2.38
CA GLY A 114 6.85 -2.68 -2.60
C GLY A 114 7.22 -1.94 -1.33
N LEU A 115 6.27 -1.26 -0.74
CA LEU A 115 6.46 -0.51 0.49
C LEU A 115 5.35 -0.83 1.49
N ASP A 116 5.72 -1.39 2.62
CA ASP A 116 4.83 -1.66 3.74
C ASP A 116 5.07 -0.67 4.88
N VAL A 117 4.15 0.26 5.04
CA VAL A 117 4.11 1.19 6.17
C VAL A 117 3.27 0.55 7.27
N CYS A 118 3.94 -0.01 8.28
CA CYS A 118 3.30 -0.76 9.36
C CYS A 118 3.36 0.03 10.67
N ASN A 119 2.18 0.39 11.24
CA ASN A 119 2.14 1.04 12.57
C ASN A 119 3.09 2.25 12.68
N SER A 120 3.19 3.06 11.64
CA SER A 120 4.15 4.15 11.53
C SER A 120 3.44 5.46 11.25
N ARG A 121 4.08 6.58 11.50
CA ARG A 121 3.48 7.90 11.35
C ARG A 121 4.46 8.93 10.78
N GLU A 122 3.91 10.06 10.30
CA GLU A 122 4.69 11.13 9.67
C GLU A 122 5.51 10.57 8.50
N VAL A 123 4.83 9.89 7.57
CA VAL A 123 5.44 9.20 6.44
C VAL A 123 5.19 9.97 5.15
N ARG A 124 6.25 10.22 4.40
CA ARG A 124 6.18 10.82 3.06
C ARG A 124 6.81 9.89 2.03
N VAL A 125 6.05 9.58 1.00
CA VAL A 125 6.50 8.76 -0.14
C VAL A 125 6.27 9.58 -1.39
N ARG A 126 7.31 9.83 -2.18
CA ARG A 126 7.14 10.67 -3.37
C ARG A 126 8.08 10.32 -4.51
N ASN A 127 7.62 10.63 -5.73
CA ASN A 127 8.43 10.50 -6.94
C ASN A 127 8.97 9.08 -7.18
N CYS A 128 8.25 8.07 -6.71
CA CYS A 128 8.71 6.67 -6.76
C CYS A 128 8.06 5.89 -7.88
N PHE A 129 8.75 4.86 -8.33
CA PHE A 129 8.24 3.86 -9.26
C PHE A 129 8.26 2.47 -8.60
N PHE A 130 7.12 1.80 -8.63
CA PHE A 130 6.91 0.48 -8.06
C PHE A 130 6.43 -0.48 -9.14
N ARG A 131 7.21 -1.51 -9.42
CA ARG A 131 6.76 -2.68 -10.14
C ARG A 131 7.00 -3.91 -9.29
N ASN A 132 5.94 -4.41 -8.69
CA ASN A 132 6.01 -5.50 -7.71
C ASN A 132 5.08 -6.64 -8.13
N TYR A 133 5.39 -7.85 -7.73
CA TYR A 133 4.46 -8.97 -7.96
C TYR A 133 3.22 -8.83 -7.08
N ASP A 134 3.41 -8.47 -5.81
CA ASP A 134 2.36 -8.26 -4.82
C ASP A 134 1.98 -6.75 -4.71
N ASP A 135 1.45 -6.30 -3.58
CA ASP A 135 1.03 -4.92 -3.38
C ASP A 135 2.16 -3.90 -3.60
N CYS A 136 1.90 -2.77 -4.28
CA CYS A 136 2.96 -1.77 -4.48
C CYS A 136 3.20 -0.91 -3.25
N ILE A 137 2.16 -0.27 -2.70
CA ILE A 137 2.25 0.55 -1.48
C ILE A 137 1.11 0.16 -0.56
N THR A 138 1.44 -0.26 0.65
CA THR A 138 0.46 -0.68 1.65
C THR A 138 0.62 0.07 2.97
N ILE A 139 -0.50 0.47 3.56
CA ILE A 139 -0.56 1.11 4.87
C ILE A 139 -1.28 0.17 5.82
N LYS A 140 -0.54 -0.43 6.75
CA LYS A 140 -0.99 -1.54 7.59
C LYS A 140 -0.91 -1.17 9.08
N ASN A 141 -1.79 -1.76 9.87
CA ASN A 141 -1.67 -1.77 11.32
C ASN A 141 -1.68 -3.23 11.79
N GLN A 142 -0.50 -3.75 12.03
CA GLN A 142 -0.30 -5.14 12.42
C GLN A 142 -0.46 -5.32 13.93
N GLU A 143 -0.70 -6.54 14.39
CA GLU A 143 -0.73 -6.88 15.81
C GLU A 143 0.56 -6.51 16.55
N LEU A 144 0.47 -6.32 17.88
CA LEU A 144 1.54 -5.84 18.73
C LEU A 144 2.01 -4.42 18.37
N ALA A 145 1.11 -3.64 17.84
CA ALA A 145 1.35 -2.23 17.54
C ALA A 145 1.80 -1.45 18.77
N LYS A 146 2.84 -0.64 18.62
CA LYS A 146 3.24 0.33 19.63
C LYS A 146 2.60 1.70 19.39
N MET A 147 2.11 1.92 18.17
CA MET A 147 1.42 3.13 17.74
C MET A 147 0.42 2.82 16.64
N GLY A 148 -0.50 3.73 16.38
CA GLY A 148 -1.34 3.67 15.18
C GLY A 148 -0.55 3.95 13.91
N CYS A 149 -1.19 3.82 12.77
CA CYS A 149 -0.63 4.27 11.50
C CYS A 149 -1.34 5.56 11.09
N GLU A 150 -0.62 6.67 10.99
CA GLU A 150 -1.23 7.96 10.73
C GLU A 150 -0.29 8.96 10.04
N ASP A 151 -0.89 10.01 9.46
CA ASP A 151 -0.17 11.10 8.79
C ASP A 151 0.75 10.57 7.66
N VAL A 152 0.15 9.81 6.74
CA VAL A 152 0.84 9.21 5.59
C VAL A 152 0.47 9.97 4.32
N LEU A 153 1.47 10.48 3.62
CA LEU A 153 1.31 11.12 2.32
C LEU A 153 2.11 10.36 1.25
N VAL A 154 1.41 9.88 0.24
CA VAL A 154 1.98 9.28 -0.98
C VAL A 154 1.66 10.18 -2.16
N GLU A 155 2.68 10.69 -2.87
CA GLU A 155 2.45 11.61 -3.99
C GLU A 155 3.40 11.39 -5.16
N ASN A 156 2.93 11.68 -6.36
CA ASN A 156 3.71 11.60 -7.60
C ASN A 156 4.36 10.21 -7.81
N CYS A 157 3.65 9.15 -7.43
CA CYS A 157 4.13 7.78 -7.54
C CYS A 157 3.46 7.05 -8.71
N VAL A 158 4.18 6.10 -9.27
CA VAL A 158 3.70 5.24 -10.34
C VAL A 158 3.78 3.79 -9.86
N GLY A 159 2.69 3.06 -9.99
CA GLY A 159 2.62 1.66 -9.55
C GLY A 159 2.13 0.70 -10.62
N TRP A 160 2.69 -0.49 -10.60
CA TRP A 160 2.35 -1.65 -11.41
C TRP A 160 2.46 -2.90 -10.55
N THR A 161 1.39 -3.65 -10.39
CA THR A 161 1.41 -4.94 -9.68
C THR A 161 1.09 -6.09 -10.62
N ASP A 162 1.70 -7.23 -10.38
CA ASP A 162 1.45 -8.44 -11.17
C ASP A 162 0.38 -9.38 -10.56
N CYS A 163 -0.06 -9.18 -9.29
CA CYS A 163 -1.11 -10.03 -8.71
C CYS A 163 -1.99 -9.42 -7.61
N ALA A 164 -1.77 -8.17 -7.18
CA ALA A 164 -2.46 -7.64 -5.99
C ALA A 164 -2.96 -6.20 -6.16
N ASN A 165 -2.73 -5.30 -5.21
CA ASN A 165 -3.18 -3.92 -5.25
C ASN A 165 -2.03 -2.96 -5.55
N VAL A 166 -2.30 -1.84 -6.21
CA VAL A 166 -1.26 -0.81 -6.36
C VAL A 166 -1.22 0.09 -5.13
N PHE A 167 -2.36 0.62 -4.70
CA PHE A 167 -2.45 1.44 -3.50
C PHE A 167 -3.45 0.82 -2.53
N LEU A 168 -2.96 0.33 -1.39
CA LEU A 168 -3.76 -0.39 -0.41
C LEU A 168 -3.67 0.28 0.96
N VAL A 169 -4.81 0.54 1.57
CA VAL A 169 -4.92 0.90 2.99
C VAL A 169 -5.61 -0.25 3.72
N GLY A 170 -4.91 -0.88 4.62
CA GLY A 170 -5.27 -2.16 5.21
C GLY A 170 -4.57 -3.33 4.48
N PRO A 171 -5.15 -4.54 4.45
CA PRO A 171 -6.32 -5.00 5.23
C PRO A 171 -6.03 -5.22 6.70
N GLU A 172 -4.76 -5.44 7.07
CA GLU A 172 -4.38 -5.55 8.48
C GLU A 172 -4.66 -4.22 9.19
N CYS A 173 -5.58 -4.24 10.14
CA CYS A 173 -5.96 -3.08 10.93
C CYS A 173 -6.09 -3.41 12.43
N GLY A 174 -5.21 -4.29 12.93
CA GLY A 174 -5.14 -4.66 14.34
C GLY A 174 -6.43 -5.29 14.89
N THR A 175 -6.74 -5.03 16.14
CA THR A 175 -7.89 -5.57 16.84
C THR A 175 -8.70 -4.48 17.55
N SER A 176 -10.00 -4.67 17.72
CA SER A 176 -10.88 -3.76 18.48
C SER A 176 -10.49 -3.65 19.97
N ARG A 177 -9.74 -4.63 20.48
CA ARG A 177 -9.31 -4.72 21.89
C ARG A 177 -8.23 -3.72 22.26
N GLU A 178 -7.49 -3.20 21.26
CA GLU A 178 -6.39 -2.26 21.45
C GLU A 178 -6.61 -0.94 20.68
N PRO A 179 -7.72 -0.21 20.95
CA PRO A 179 -8.15 0.91 20.12
C PRO A 179 -7.20 2.12 20.14
N ARG A 180 -6.26 2.17 21.08
CA ARG A 180 -5.28 3.27 21.18
C ARG A 180 -4.16 3.16 20.16
N THR A 181 -3.86 1.96 19.72
CA THR A 181 -2.78 1.66 18.77
C THR A 181 -3.27 1.00 17.50
N ASN A 182 -4.48 0.44 17.50
CA ASN A 182 -5.05 -0.23 16.35
C ASN A 182 -5.99 0.70 15.57
N TYR A 183 -5.34 1.61 14.85
CA TYR A 183 -6.03 2.49 13.90
C TYR A 183 -5.11 2.87 12.73
N ILE A 184 -5.76 3.19 11.62
CA ILE A 184 -5.15 3.82 10.45
C ILE A 184 -5.97 5.08 10.17
N ARG A 185 -5.30 6.25 10.08
CA ARG A 185 -6.02 7.50 9.78
C ARG A 185 -5.13 8.54 9.10
N ASN A 186 -5.78 9.53 8.48
CA ASN A 186 -5.11 10.64 7.79
C ASN A 186 -4.09 10.12 6.77
N VAL A 187 -4.59 9.35 5.80
CA VAL A 187 -3.80 8.77 4.71
C VAL A 187 -4.20 9.41 3.40
N THR A 188 -3.24 9.95 2.68
CA THR A 188 -3.48 10.58 1.38
C THR A 188 -2.60 9.96 0.31
N PHE A 189 -3.23 9.55 -0.79
CA PHE A 189 -2.57 9.25 -2.05
C PHE A 189 -2.99 10.32 -3.06
N ARG A 190 -2.02 11.02 -3.67
CA ARG A 190 -2.36 12.05 -4.65
C ARG A 190 -1.39 12.13 -5.81
N ASN A 191 -1.92 12.57 -6.97
CA ASN A 191 -1.13 12.78 -8.18
C ASN A 191 -0.36 11.52 -8.60
N CYS A 192 -1.02 10.36 -8.55
CA CYS A 192 -0.39 9.07 -8.79
C CYS A 192 -0.94 8.40 -10.06
N ILE A 193 -0.18 7.47 -10.59
CA ILE A 193 -0.56 6.68 -11.76
C ILE A 193 -0.51 5.19 -11.41
N VAL A 194 -1.58 4.48 -11.74
CA VAL A 194 -1.61 3.02 -11.79
C VAL A 194 -1.46 2.62 -13.25
N LEU A 195 -0.32 2.04 -13.60
CA LEU A 195 -0.08 1.60 -14.97
C LEU A 195 -0.83 0.30 -15.28
N GLU A 196 -0.76 -0.65 -14.35
CA GLU A 196 -1.34 -1.97 -14.57
C GLU A 196 -1.69 -2.67 -13.25
N THR A 197 -2.83 -3.37 -13.27
CA THR A 197 -3.17 -4.42 -12.30
C THR A 197 -3.64 -5.64 -13.07
N PRO A 198 -3.26 -6.87 -12.65
CA PRO A 198 -3.61 -8.07 -13.38
C PRO A 198 -5.09 -8.40 -13.27
N ALA A 199 -5.52 -9.30 -14.13
CA ALA A 199 -6.74 -10.06 -13.90
C ALA A 199 -6.68 -10.70 -12.51
N LEU A 200 -7.79 -10.65 -11.79
CA LEU A 200 -7.97 -11.44 -10.59
C LEU A 200 -7.51 -12.88 -10.88
N TYR A 201 -6.56 -13.33 -10.10
CA TYR A 201 -6.09 -14.71 -10.17
C TYR A 201 -7.33 -15.61 -10.11
N ASP A 202 -7.55 -16.41 -11.14
CA ASP A 202 -8.65 -17.32 -11.46
C ASP A 202 -9.58 -17.65 -10.27
N SER A 203 -10.36 -16.67 -9.80
CA SER A 203 -11.38 -16.88 -8.79
C SER A 203 -12.63 -17.35 -9.49
N LYS A 204 -13.06 -18.56 -9.24
CA LYS A 204 -14.39 -19.03 -9.63
C LYS A 204 -15.42 -18.04 -9.12
N GLU A 205 -16.37 -17.70 -9.98
CA GLU A 205 -17.50 -16.84 -9.64
C GLU A 205 -18.12 -17.32 -8.32
N GLY A 206 -18.09 -16.48 -7.28
CA GLY A 206 -18.60 -16.82 -5.93
C GLY A 206 -17.54 -17.15 -4.89
N ASP A 207 -16.25 -17.16 -5.22
CA ASP A 207 -15.19 -17.26 -4.22
C ASP A 207 -14.95 -15.86 -3.62
N ASP A 208 -15.62 -15.56 -2.51
CA ASP A 208 -15.43 -14.34 -1.69
C ASP A 208 -14.06 -14.31 -1.00
N GLY A 209 -13.18 -15.21 -1.40
CA GLY A 209 -11.85 -15.37 -0.88
C GLY A 209 -10.93 -14.18 -1.17
N TRP A 210 -9.74 -14.27 -0.67
CA TRP A 210 -8.62 -13.31 -0.73
C TRP A 210 -8.40 -12.66 -2.11
N ARG A 211 -8.72 -13.39 -3.14
CA ARG A 211 -8.51 -13.06 -4.54
C ARG A 211 -9.58 -12.16 -5.17
N GLY A 212 -10.77 -12.08 -4.57
CA GLY A 212 -11.87 -11.24 -5.07
C GLY A 212 -11.78 -9.76 -4.70
N GLY A 213 -10.87 -9.39 -3.79
CA GLY A 213 -10.75 -8.04 -3.24
C GLY A 213 -9.63 -7.17 -3.82
N CYS A 214 -8.84 -7.64 -4.78
CA CYS A 214 -7.76 -6.86 -5.37
C CYS A 214 -8.31 -5.74 -6.27
N ALA A 215 -7.73 -4.56 -6.12
CA ALA A 215 -8.09 -3.38 -6.89
C ALA A 215 -6.87 -2.49 -7.15
N ALA A 216 -6.96 -1.62 -8.16
CA ALA A 216 -5.94 -0.60 -8.36
C ALA A 216 -5.79 0.28 -7.12
N ILE A 217 -6.93 0.69 -6.55
CA ILE A 217 -7.01 1.47 -5.31
C ILE A 217 -7.93 0.72 -4.33
N ASN A 218 -7.44 0.42 -3.14
CA ASN A 218 -8.19 -0.35 -2.16
C ASN A 218 -8.09 0.26 -0.75
N ALA A 219 -9.22 0.39 -0.08
CA ALA A 219 -9.31 0.70 1.35
C ALA A 219 -10.11 -0.41 2.03
N ARG A 220 -9.47 -1.26 2.80
CA ARG A 220 -10.08 -2.46 3.35
C ARG A 220 -9.73 -2.65 4.81
N VAL A 221 -10.74 -2.87 5.64
CA VAL A 221 -10.58 -3.29 7.03
C VAL A 221 -10.98 -4.77 7.13
N GLY A 222 -10.13 -5.54 7.76
CA GLY A 222 -10.39 -6.95 8.00
C GLY A 222 -9.74 -7.89 7.00
N ILE A 223 -9.17 -8.92 7.55
CA ILE A 223 -8.58 -10.04 6.83
C ILE A 223 -9.24 -11.33 7.28
N TYR A 224 -8.85 -12.40 6.58
CA TYR A 224 -9.14 -13.78 6.89
C TYR A 224 -8.62 -14.18 8.26
N GLU A 225 -9.17 -15.26 8.77
CA GLU A 225 -8.93 -15.85 10.08
C GLU A 225 -7.54 -15.58 10.70
N GLY A 226 -7.53 -14.94 11.87
CA GLY A 226 -6.38 -14.88 12.76
C GLY A 226 -5.37 -13.76 12.54
N LEU A 227 -5.54 -12.89 11.53
CA LEU A 227 -4.56 -11.82 11.26
C LEU A 227 -5.00 -10.42 11.74
N GLY A 228 -6.13 -10.34 12.46
CA GLY A 228 -6.63 -9.08 13.00
C GLY A 228 -7.32 -8.19 11.96
N GLY A 229 -8.49 -7.72 12.28
CA GLY A 229 -9.30 -6.87 11.38
C GLY A 229 -10.24 -5.96 12.13
N GLY A 230 -10.12 -5.91 13.46
CA GLY A 230 -11.03 -5.21 14.36
C GLY A 230 -10.66 -3.76 14.63
N GLY A 231 -9.61 -3.22 14.05
CA GLY A 231 -9.19 -1.84 14.27
C GLY A 231 -10.06 -0.81 13.54
N ARG A 232 -9.68 0.44 13.65
CA ARG A 232 -10.41 1.58 13.07
C ARG A 232 -9.64 2.20 11.94
N MET A 233 -10.31 2.47 10.83
CA MET A 233 -9.75 3.16 9.70
C MET A 233 -10.60 4.38 9.35
N SER A 234 -9.96 5.54 9.20
CA SER A 234 -10.68 6.78 8.85
C SER A 234 -9.81 7.78 8.09
N ASP A 235 -10.47 8.75 7.47
CA ASP A 235 -9.84 9.92 6.84
C ASP A 235 -8.81 9.51 5.78
N ILE A 236 -9.29 8.79 4.75
CA ILE A 236 -8.49 8.32 3.64
C ILE A 236 -8.87 9.08 2.38
N LEU A 237 -7.90 9.70 1.75
CA LEU A 237 -8.07 10.44 0.51
C LEU A 237 -7.25 9.83 -0.62
N PHE A 238 -7.94 9.50 -1.71
CA PHE A 238 -7.33 9.22 -3.01
C PHE A 238 -7.70 10.36 -3.96
N GLU A 239 -6.72 11.12 -4.43
CA GLU A 239 -6.94 12.33 -5.21
C GLU A 239 -6.05 12.42 -6.44
N ASN A 240 -6.64 12.82 -7.59
CA ASN A 240 -5.91 12.97 -8.85
C ASN A 240 -5.13 11.71 -9.23
N ILE A 241 -5.80 10.57 -9.31
CA ILE A 241 -5.19 9.29 -9.68
C ILE A 241 -5.70 8.84 -11.04
N GLN A 242 -4.77 8.52 -11.92
CA GLN A 242 -5.03 7.92 -13.22
C GLN A 242 -4.78 6.42 -13.16
N ILE A 243 -5.77 5.63 -13.59
CA ILE A 243 -5.68 4.16 -13.70
C ILE A 243 -5.75 3.82 -15.19
N GLU A 244 -4.71 3.13 -15.70
CA GLU A 244 -4.59 2.89 -17.14
C GLU A 244 -5.09 1.51 -17.56
N ASN A 245 -4.53 0.44 -16.99
CA ASN A 245 -4.87 -0.92 -17.40
C ASN A 245 -5.30 -1.83 -16.24
N LEU A 246 -6.47 -2.45 -16.42
CA LEU A 246 -6.98 -3.49 -15.53
C LEU A 246 -7.29 -4.74 -16.35
N TYR A 247 -6.51 -5.78 -16.19
CA TYR A 247 -6.75 -7.05 -16.91
C TYR A 247 -7.80 -7.93 -16.20
N GLY A 248 -8.95 -7.36 -15.85
CA GLY A 248 -10.02 -8.03 -15.13
C GLY A 248 -10.07 -7.71 -13.62
N GLY A 249 -9.20 -6.83 -13.13
CA GLY A 249 -9.25 -6.31 -11.76
C GLY A 249 -10.32 -5.23 -11.58
N ARG A 250 -10.41 -4.66 -10.37
CA ARG A 250 -11.29 -3.54 -10.04
C ARG A 250 -10.53 -2.22 -10.05
N PRO A 251 -11.11 -1.12 -10.54
CA PRO A 251 -10.48 0.18 -10.39
C PRO A 251 -10.43 0.62 -8.92
N ILE A 252 -11.50 0.40 -8.16
CA ILE A 252 -11.64 0.84 -6.77
C ILE A 252 -12.34 -0.26 -5.97
N ALA A 253 -11.84 -0.51 -4.75
CA ALA A 253 -12.56 -1.28 -3.73
C ALA A 253 -12.53 -0.57 -2.38
N VAL A 254 -13.66 -0.60 -1.65
CA VAL A 254 -13.78 -0.13 -0.27
C VAL A 254 -14.58 -1.16 0.51
N GLU A 255 -13.99 -1.77 1.53
CA GLU A 255 -14.61 -2.92 2.16
C GLU A 255 -14.38 -2.99 3.66
N ILE A 256 -15.41 -3.43 4.37
CA ILE A 256 -15.25 -4.03 5.70
C ILE A 256 -15.48 -5.53 5.54
N VAL A 257 -14.52 -6.32 5.97
CA VAL A 257 -14.60 -7.79 5.99
C VAL A 257 -14.51 -8.26 7.43
N SER A 258 -15.28 -9.28 7.77
CA SER A 258 -15.25 -9.88 9.09
C SER A 258 -15.27 -11.40 8.97
N ASP A 259 -14.46 -12.05 9.78
CA ASP A 259 -14.51 -13.51 9.98
C ASP A 259 -15.48 -13.92 11.10
N GLY A 260 -16.19 -12.95 11.69
CA GLY A 260 -17.11 -13.17 12.80
C GLY A 260 -16.45 -13.11 14.19
N THR A 261 -15.12 -12.96 14.28
CA THR A 261 -14.41 -12.93 15.57
C THR A 261 -14.11 -11.50 16.04
N ASP A 262 -13.76 -10.63 15.13
CA ASP A 262 -13.51 -9.22 15.40
C ASP A 262 -13.85 -8.40 14.14
N THR A 263 -14.62 -7.34 14.28
CA THR A 263 -15.06 -6.51 13.16
C THR A 263 -14.61 -5.07 13.35
N GLY A 264 -13.82 -4.58 12.40
CA GLY A 264 -13.35 -3.22 12.41
C GLY A 264 -14.36 -2.21 11.87
N SER A 265 -13.95 -0.96 11.85
CA SER A 265 -14.73 0.13 11.28
C SER A 265 -13.95 0.90 10.23
N LEU A 266 -14.65 1.34 9.19
CA LEU A 266 -14.10 2.14 8.10
C LEU A 266 -15.03 3.30 7.80
N SER A 267 -14.48 4.52 7.80
CA SER A 267 -15.26 5.73 7.52
C SER A 267 -14.40 6.81 6.88
N GLY A 268 -15.05 7.78 6.20
CA GLY A 268 -14.37 8.93 5.65
C GLY A 268 -13.39 8.60 4.52
N VAL A 269 -13.80 7.78 3.56
CA VAL A 269 -12.98 7.46 2.37
C VAL A 269 -13.44 8.33 1.21
N VAL A 270 -12.52 9.10 0.66
CA VAL A 270 -12.79 10.03 -0.44
C VAL A 270 -11.98 9.64 -1.68
N PHE A 271 -12.68 9.49 -2.79
CA PHE A 271 -12.10 9.36 -4.12
C PHE A 271 -12.41 10.63 -4.91
N ARG A 272 -11.39 11.42 -5.21
CA ARG A 272 -11.54 12.70 -5.92
C ARG A 272 -10.69 12.72 -7.18
N ASN A 273 -11.30 13.12 -8.30
CA ASN A 273 -10.62 13.22 -9.58
C ASN A 273 -9.89 11.91 -9.95
N ILE A 274 -10.61 10.79 -9.91
CA ILE A 274 -10.09 9.49 -10.32
C ILE A 274 -10.51 9.22 -11.75
N THR A 275 -9.55 8.91 -12.59
CA THR A 275 -9.82 8.51 -13.98
C THR A 275 -9.38 7.06 -14.22
N PHE A 276 -10.22 6.33 -14.91
CA PHE A 276 -9.91 4.96 -15.34
C PHE A 276 -10.21 4.81 -16.83
N THR A 277 -9.29 4.19 -17.55
CA THR A 277 -9.46 3.83 -18.96
C THR A 277 -9.08 2.37 -19.18
N GLY A 278 -10.00 1.55 -19.66
CA GLY A 278 -9.74 0.12 -19.93
C GLY A 278 -11.00 -0.64 -20.29
N ASP A 279 -10.82 -1.75 -21.01
CA ASP A 279 -11.94 -2.53 -21.57
C ASP A 279 -12.33 -3.73 -20.69
N LYS A 280 -11.37 -4.31 -19.96
CA LYS A 280 -11.58 -5.52 -19.15
C LYS A 280 -11.42 -5.19 -17.67
N TYR A 281 -12.54 -5.01 -16.97
CA TYR A 281 -12.54 -4.71 -15.56
C TYR A 281 -13.83 -5.19 -14.87
N LEU A 282 -13.74 -5.44 -13.58
CA LEU A 282 -14.89 -5.63 -12.72
C LEU A 282 -15.41 -4.27 -12.20
N PRO A 283 -16.69 -4.13 -11.90
CA PRO A 283 -17.21 -2.91 -11.28
C PRO A 283 -16.43 -2.54 -10.02
N ALA A 284 -16.30 -1.24 -9.75
CA ALA A 284 -15.85 -0.77 -8.45
C ALA A 284 -16.73 -1.36 -7.35
N GLN A 285 -16.18 -1.59 -6.16
CA GLN A 285 -16.91 -2.26 -5.08
C GLN A 285 -16.89 -1.42 -3.81
N VAL A 286 -18.08 -1.30 -3.17
CA VAL A 286 -18.24 -0.67 -1.86
C VAL A 286 -19.08 -1.61 -1.00
N ARG A 287 -18.50 -2.18 0.04
CA ARG A 287 -19.11 -3.26 0.82
C ARG A 287 -18.92 -3.09 2.33
N GLY A 288 -20.00 -2.88 3.07
CA GLY A 288 -20.05 -3.03 4.52
C GLY A 288 -20.39 -4.49 4.90
N VAL A 289 -20.27 -4.83 6.18
CA VAL A 289 -20.50 -6.19 6.70
C VAL A 289 -21.94 -6.39 7.15
N SER A 290 -22.48 -5.46 7.93
CA SER A 290 -23.81 -5.56 8.52
C SER A 290 -24.36 -4.18 8.88
N ARG A 291 -25.61 -4.12 9.38
CA ARG A 291 -26.19 -2.86 9.87
C ARG A 291 -25.52 -2.36 11.16
N GLU A 292 -24.92 -3.23 11.93
CA GLU A 292 -24.17 -2.90 13.15
C GLU A 292 -22.80 -2.31 12.84
N PHE A 293 -22.21 -2.76 11.74
CA PHE A 293 -20.88 -2.30 11.24
C PHE A 293 -21.01 -1.75 9.83
N PRO A 294 -21.70 -0.61 9.65
CA PRO A 294 -21.84 -0.01 8.33
C PRO A 294 -20.53 0.64 7.89
N LEU A 295 -20.31 0.63 6.59
CA LEU A 295 -19.31 1.46 5.97
C LEU A 295 -19.87 2.87 5.85
N GLN A 296 -19.18 3.88 6.41
CA GLN A 296 -19.70 5.23 6.54
C GLN A 296 -18.90 6.27 5.76
N ASN A 297 -19.58 7.31 5.29
CA ASN A 297 -18.95 8.49 4.70
C ASN A 297 -17.99 8.18 3.55
N VAL A 298 -18.42 7.36 2.58
CA VAL A 298 -17.67 7.12 1.34
C VAL A 298 -18.12 8.13 0.28
N THR A 299 -17.16 8.86 -0.27
CA THR A 299 -17.43 9.93 -1.26
C THR A 299 -16.72 9.62 -2.58
N PHE A 300 -17.49 9.73 -3.67
CA PHE A 300 -16.97 9.71 -5.04
C PHE A 300 -17.18 11.11 -5.64
N ASP A 301 -16.10 11.87 -5.82
CA ASP A 301 -16.10 13.23 -6.34
C ASP A 301 -15.31 13.25 -7.65
N ASN A 302 -16.01 13.50 -8.77
CA ASN A 302 -15.42 13.50 -10.10
C ASN A 302 -14.65 12.20 -10.44
N VAL A 303 -15.32 11.05 -10.30
CA VAL A 303 -14.77 9.74 -10.70
C VAL A 303 -15.27 9.40 -12.09
N VAL A 304 -14.34 9.14 -13.02
CA VAL A 304 -14.61 8.96 -14.44
C VAL A 304 -14.07 7.62 -14.94
N PHE A 305 -14.95 6.77 -15.47
CA PHE A 305 -14.57 5.48 -16.06
C PHE A 305 -14.86 5.52 -17.57
N ASN A 306 -13.83 5.33 -18.39
CA ASN A 306 -13.92 5.36 -19.86
C ASN A 306 -14.65 6.62 -20.39
N GLY A 307 -14.27 7.79 -19.87
CA GLY A 307 -14.88 9.07 -20.26
C GLY A 307 -16.27 9.34 -19.68
N ARG A 308 -16.82 8.40 -18.88
CA ARG A 308 -18.12 8.55 -18.25
C ARG A 308 -17.97 8.82 -16.75
N GLN A 309 -18.48 9.93 -16.29
CA GLN A 309 -18.57 10.25 -14.87
C GLN A 309 -19.55 9.29 -14.16
N ILE A 310 -19.10 8.68 -13.06
CA ILE A 310 -19.90 7.75 -12.26
C ILE A 310 -20.90 8.52 -11.41
N LYS A 311 -22.18 8.19 -11.54
CA LYS A 311 -23.31 8.81 -10.83
C LYS A 311 -24.03 7.76 -9.96
N LYS A 312 -24.81 8.22 -9.01
CA LYS A 312 -25.65 7.35 -8.15
C LYS A 312 -26.55 6.40 -8.95
N ALA A 313 -27.02 6.83 -10.12
CA ALA A 313 -27.81 5.99 -11.02
C ALA A 313 -27.03 4.85 -11.67
N ASP A 314 -25.70 4.92 -11.66
CA ASP A 314 -24.82 3.90 -12.22
C ASP A 314 -24.47 2.78 -11.23
N CYS A 315 -24.98 2.88 -9.98
CA CYS A 315 -24.93 1.80 -8.99
C CYS A 315 -25.59 0.54 -9.59
N ARG A 316 -24.84 -0.54 -9.66
CA ARG A 316 -25.09 -1.88 -10.24
C ARG A 316 -24.37 -2.18 -11.56
N LYS A 317 -24.02 -1.18 -12.38
CA LYS A 317 -23.32 -1.41 -13.64
C LYS A 317 -21.80 -1.14 -13.52
N TYR A 318 -21.45 -0.04 -12.89
CA TYR A 318 -20.06 0.41 -12.75
C TYR A 318 -19.58 0.43 -11.31
N LEU A 319 -20.53 0.40 -10.37
CA LEU A 319 -20.28 0.44 -8.94
C LEU A 319 -21.22 -0.55 -8.23
N PHE A 320 -20.66 -1.61 -7.64
CA PHE A 320 -21.41 -2.49 -6.76
C PHE A 320 -21.47 -1.92 -5.35
N VAL A 321 -22.66 -1.75 -4.82
CA VAL A 321 -22.90 -1.21 -3.47
C VAL A 321 -23.85 -2.17 -2.74
N ASN A 322 -23.45 -2.70 -1.59
CA ASN A 322 -24.32 -3.53 -0.78
C ASN A 322 -25.17 -2.67 0.19
N PRO A 323 -26.22 -3.25 0.85
CA PRO A 323 -27.16 -2.47 1.68
C PRO A 323 -26.59 -1.98 3.03
N TYR A 324 -25.35 -2.29 3.38
CA TYR A 324 -24.73 -1.95 4.66
C TYR A 324 -23.80 -0.75 4.56
N ILE A 325 -24.24 0.27 3.83
CA ILE A 325 -23.43 1.45 3.53
C ILE A 325 -24.24 2.70 3.83
N GLU A 326 -23.65 3.58 4.60
CA GLU A 326 -24.10 4.95 4.75
C GLU A 326 -23.29 5.84 3.78
N LEU A 327 -23.78 5.98 2.56
CA LEU A 327 -23.17 6.86 1.56
C LEU A 327 -23.46 8.32 1.91
N SER A 328 -22.47 9.07 2.32
CA SER A 328 -22.50 10.51 2.22
C SER A 328 -22.04 10.91 0.82
N LEU A 329 -23.03 11.20 -0.02
CA LEU A 329 -22.92 11.93 -1.28
C LEU A 329 -21.91 11.44 -2.33
N ILE A 330 -22.44 10.97 -3.44
CA ILE A 330 -21.80 11.13 -4.74
C ILE A 330 -21.99 12.62 -5.09
N HIS A 331 -21.03 13.47 -4.74
CA HIS A 331 -21.00 14.84 -5.20
C HIS A 331 -20.62 14.86 -6.68
N ILE A 332 -21.50 15.42 -7.45
CA ILE A 332 -21.22 15.81 -8.82
C ILE A 332 -20.97 17.31 -8.74
N SER A 333 -19.71 17.73 -8.77
CA SER A 333 -19.42 19.10 -9.14
C SER A 333 -19.89 19.29 -10.58
N GLU A 334 -20.86 20.17 -10.80
CA GLU A 334 -21.18 20.58 -12.15
C GLU A 334 -19.94 21.25 -12.76
N PRO A 335 -19.61 20.96 -14.02
CA PRO A 335 -18.50 21.64 -14.66
C PRO A 335 -18.81 23.15 -14.71
N THR A 336 -17.94 23.93 -14.08
CA THR A 336 -17.92 25.40 -14.22
C THR A 336 -17.49 25.81 -15.61
#